data_097228a46fde08491fc6f5c0e61b903e
#
_entry.id   097228a46fde08491fc6f5c0e61b903e
#
_cell.length_a   1.000
_cell.length_b   1.000
_cell.length_c   1.000
_cell.angle_alpha   90.00
_cell.angle_beta   90.00
_cell.angle_gamma   90.00
#
_symmetry.space_group_name_H-M   'P 1'
#
loop_
_entity.id
_entity.type
_entity.pdbx_description
1 polymer ?
#
loop_
_entity_poly.entity_id
_entity_poly.type
_entity_poly.pdbx_seq_one_letter_code
_entity_poly.pdbx_strand_id
1 'polypeptide(L)'
;MKNWRFFLLPLLALTAARLPAADFTIYGGMQHPGKLTLRSVVDNTTTIPLNPRNFGTFGVRFSQGRIFGSEHTVGYSPNFISSDNSAIIYNSNLMLQAPLGVIRPYATAGLGTVYIRGETISALEAITGVKFAVNYGGGIKFTPAGPLGVQFDARGYSLSGVQDERLSVLEVSVGIVFSF
;
A
#
# COMPACT_ATOMS: atom_id res chain seq x y z
N MET A 1 25.42 13.79 15.34
CA MET A 1 25.41 13.47 13.89
C MET A 1 25.37 11.95 13.78
N LYS A 2 24.22 11.34 13.54
CA LYS A 2 23.98 9.90 13.65
C LYS A 2 23.91 9.29 12.24
N ASN A 3 24.79 8.35 11.95
CA ASN A 3 25.06 7.75 10.64
C ASN A 3 23.85 6.95 10.10
N TRP A 4 23.14 7.52 9.14
CA TRP A 4 22.00 6.93 8.42
C TRP A 4 22.41 6.13 7.16
N ARG A 5 23.68 5.76 7.04
CA ARG A 5 24.23 5.21 5.78
C ARG A 5 24.13 3.70 5.59
N PHE A 6 23.50 2.94 6.49
CA PHE A 6 23.57 1.47 6.43
C PHE A 6 22.27 0.70 6.19
N PHE A 7 21.13 1.37 5.89
CA PHE A 7 19.86 0.66 5.70
C PHE A 7 19.34 0.55 4.25
N LEU A 8 20.10 0.96 3.24
CA LEU A 8 19.63 0.96 1.86
C LEU A 8 20.35 -0.03 0.92
N LEU A 9 21.20 -0.90 1.39
CA LEU A 9 22.07 -1.70 0.52
C LEU A 9 21.81 -3.21 0.39
N PRO A 10 20.86 -3.90 1.06
CA PRO A 10 20.60 -5.29 0.71
C PRO A 10 19.50 -5.53 -0.34
N LEU A 11 18.87 -4.47 -0.89
CA LEU A 11 17.75 -4.66 -1.81
C LEU A 11 18.14 -4.73 -3.29
N LEU A 12 19.41 -4.52 -3.64
CA LEU A 12 19.87 -4.48 -5.03
C LEU A 12 20.71 -5.68 -5.48
N ALA A 13 20.87 -6.68 -4.65
CA ALA A 13 21.54 -7.93 -5.03
C ALA A 13 20.52 -8.98 -5.52
N LEU A 14 19.55 -8.60 -6.35
CA LEU A 14 18.85 -9.58 -7.18
C LEU A 14 19.75 -9.90 -8.38
N THR A 15 20.47 -10.99 -8.26
CA THR A 15 21.14 -11.73 -9.32
C THR A 15 20.41 -11.62 -10.66
N ALA A 16 21.16 -11.35 -11.72
CA ALA A 16 20.75 -11.43 -13.13
C ALA A 16 20.38 -12.87 -13.58
N ALA A 17 19.67 -13.62 -12.76
CA ALA A 17 18.94 -14.80 -13.13
C ALA A 17 17.75 -14.31 -13.96
N ARG A 18 17.58 -14.84 -15.19
CA ARG A 18 16.49 -14.60 -16.12
C ARG A 18 15.21 -14.34 -15.33
N LEU A 19 14.80 -13.06 -15.25
CA LEU A 19 13.63 -12.66 -14.47
C LEU A 19 12.39 -13.31 -15.13
N PRO A 20 11.73 -14.28 -14.50
CA PRO A 20 10.52 -14.86 -15.07
C PRO A 20 9.42 -13.80 -14.99
N ALA A 21 8.99 -13.28 -16.12
CA ALA A 21 7.87 -12.35 -16.27
C ALA A 21 7.81 -11.31 -15.15
N ALA A 22 8.36 -10.15 -15.38
CA ALA A 22 8.32 -9.02 -14.45
C ALA A 22 7.39 -7.93 -14.98
N ASP A 23 6.63 -7.33 -14.09
CA ASP A 23 5.79 -6.18 -14.41
C ASP A 23 6.18 -4.99 -13.53
N PHE A 24 6.23 -3.82 -14.14
CA PHE A 24 6.32 -2.53 -13.46
C PHE A 24 5.03 -1.76 -13.69
N THR A 25 4.39 -1.29 -12.64
CA THR A 25 3.11 -0.57 -12.71
C THR A 25 3.23 0.79 -12.07
N ILE A 26 2.80 1.83 -12.76
CA ILE A 26 2.54 3.16 -12.19
C ILE A 26 1.04 3.24 -11.97
N TYR A 27 0.61 3.56 -10.75
CA TYR A 27 -0.81 3.56 -10.42
C TYR A 27 -1.25 4.83 -9.70
N GLY A 28 -2.55 5.12 -9.82
CA GLY A 28 -3.28 6.09 -9.01
C GLY A 28 -4.61 5.50 -8.55
N GLY A 29 -5.10 5.96 -7.42
CA GLY A 29 -6.30 5.41 -6.83
C GLY A 29 -6.89 6.26 -5.72
N MET A 30 -7.89 5.68 -5.07
CA MET A 30 -8.57 6.27 -3.91
C MET A 30 -8.54 5.28 -2.76
N GLN A 31 -8.38 5.80 -1.57
CA GLN A 31 -8.44 5.05 -0.33
C GLN A 31 -9.64 5.52 0.50
N HIS A 32 -10.38 4.56 1.03
CA HIS A 32 -11.50 4.75 1.93
C HIS A 32 -11.17 4.12 3.28
N PRO A 33 -10.87 4.92 4.32
CA PRO A 33 -10.66 4.38 5.65
C PRO A 33 -12.00 3.93 6.26
N GLY A 34 -11.96 2.83 6.99
CA GLY A 34 -13.08 2.38 7.81
C GLY A 34 -13.36 3.34 8.97
N LYS A 35 -14.49 3.14 9.62
CA LYS A 35 -14.84 3.92 10.82
C LYS A 35 -13.80 3.66 11.90
N LEU A 36 -13.19 4.71 12.42
CA LEU A 36 -12.25 4.68 13.54
C LEU A 36 -12.88 5.41 14.71
N THR A 37 -12.87 4.77 15.87
CA THR A 37 -13.30 5.37 17.12
C THR A 37 -12.04 5.64 17.95
N LEU A 38 -11.58 6.88 18.00
CA LEU A 38 -10.44 7.26 18.83
C LEU A 38 -10.91 7.60 20.25
N ARG A 39 -10.24 7.05 21.25
CA ARG A 39 -10.39 7.53 22.63
C ARG A 39 -9.50 8.75 22.83
N SER A 40 -10.05 9.80 23.42
CA SER A 40 -9.28 10.98 23.77
C SER A 40 -8.21 10.63 24.81
N VAL A 41 -6.97 11.03 24.54
CA VAL A 41 -5.84 10.82 25.48
C VAL A 41 -5.99 11.68 26.74
N VAL A 42 -6.78 12.76 26.67
CA VAL A 42 -6.98 13.71 27.79
C VAL A 42 -8.12 13.27 28.70
N ASP A 43 -9.13 12.61 28.16
CA ASP A 43 -10.28 12.14 28.91
C ASP A 43 -10.71 10.78 28.34
N ASN A 44 -10.46 9.71 29.08
CA ASN A 44 -10.65 8.32 28.63
C ASN A 44 -12.13 7.97 28.35
N THR A 45 -13.03 8.94 28.45
CA THR A 45 -14.48 8.81 28.25
C THR A 45 -14.99 9.44 26.96
N THR A 46 -14.19 10.30 26.29
CA THR A 46 -14.64 10.99 25.08
C THR A 46 -14.27 10.19 23.83
N THR A 47 -15.27 9.67 23.16
CA THR A 47 -15.16 8.98 21.88
C THR A 47 -15.28 9.99 20.75
N ILE A 48 -14.24 10.18 19.95
CA ILE A 48 -14.26 11.06 18.78
C ILE A 48 -14.50 10.20 17.54
N PRO A 49 -15.68 10.25 16.92
CA PRO A 49 -15.90 9.56 15.65
C PRO A 49 -15.18 10.33 14.54
N LEU A 50 -14.13 9.75 13.98
CA LEU A 50 -13.56 10.24 12.74
C LEU A 50 -14.49 9.88 11.59
N ASN A 51 -15.01 10.89 10.91
CA ASN A 51 -15.79 10.71 9.69
C ASN A 51 -14.80 10.58 8.52
N PRO A 52 -14.54 9.36 8.03
CA PRO A 52 -13.48 9.15 7.06
C PRO A 52 -13.83 9.79 5.72
N ARG A 53 -12.95 10.65 5.22
CA ARG A 53 -13.01 11.15 3.85
C ARG A 53 -12.18 10.26 2.95
N ASN A 54 -12.62 10.09 1.70
CA ASN A 54 -11.79 9.48 0.68
C ASN A 54 -10.57 10.36 0.42
N PHE A 55 -9.42 9.75 0.26
CA PHE A 55 -8.19 10.45 -0.12
C PHE A 55 -7.50 9.73 -1.26
N GLY A 56 -6.74 10.51 -2.05
CA GLY A 56 -6.01 9.99 -3.19
C GLY A 56 -4.77 9.20 -2.76
N THR A 57 -4.37 8.26 -3.60
CA THR A 57 -3.09 7.55 -3.49
C THR A 57 -2.48 7.38 -4.87
N PHE A 58 -1.17 7.36 -4.96
CA PHE A 58 -0.44 7.04 -6.18
C PHE A 58 0.91 6.42 -5.85
N GLY A 59 1.47 5.69 -6.79
CA GLY A 59 2.74 5.03 -6.54
C GLY A 59 3.16 4.10 -7.65
N VAL A 60 4.07 3.19 -7.28
CA VAL A 60 4.61 2.19 -8.18
C VAL A 60 4.50 0.79 -7.56
N ARG A 61 4.32 -0.21 -8.42
CA ARG A 61 4.35 -1.62 -8.06
C ARG A 61 5.34 -2.34 -8.96
N PHE A 62 6.13 -3.19 -8.37
CA PHE A 62 6.98 -4.14 -9.08
C PHE A 62 6.52 -5.54 -8.72
N SER A 63 6.16 -6.33 -9.70
CA SER A 63 5.77 -7.72 -9.49
C SER A 63 6.57 -8.65 -10.39
N GLN A 64 6.85 -9.84 -9.89
CA GLN A 64 7.59 -10.88 -10.60
C GLN A 64 6.94 -12.24 -10.36
N GLY A 65 7.07 -13.12 -11.35
CA GLY A 65 6.54 -14.47 -11.31
C GLY A 65 5.34 -14.67 -12.26
N ARG A 66 5.18 -15.89 -12.77
CA ARG A 66 4.16 -16.21 -13.78
C ARG A 66 2.83 -16.67 -13.16
N ILE A 67 2.89 -17.57 -12.17
CA ILE A 67 1.72 -18.08 -11.42
C ILE A 67 1.89 -17.69 -9.97
N PHE A 68 2.96 -18.15 -9.35
CA PHE A 68 3.38 -17.72 -8.01
C PHE A 68 4.46 -16.67 -8.16
N GLY A 69 4.37 -15.64 -7.37
CA GLY A 69 5.31 -14.54 -7.44
C GLY A 69 5.31 -13.67 -6.20
N SER A 70 6.01 -12.57 -6.32
CA SER A 70 6.03 -11.51 -5.32
C SER A 70 5.67 -10.17 -5.95
N GLU A 71 5.17 -9.28 -5.11
CA GLU A 71 4.90 -7.90 -5.49
C GLU A 71 5.41 -6.96 -4.40
N HIS A 72 6.08 -5.90 -4.82
CA HIS A 72 6.51 -4.81 -3.96
C HIS A 72 5.81 -3.53 -4.40
N THR A 73 5.22 -2.83 -3.45
CA THR A 73 4.49 -1.58 -3.69
C THR A 73 5.11 -0.46 -2.87
N VAL A 74 5.35 0.68 -3.51
CA VAL A 74 5.63 1.95 -2.85
C VAL A 74 4.53 2.92 -3.24
N GLY A 75 3.79 3.42 -2.26
CA GLY A 75 2.69 4.36 -2.45
C GLY A 75 2.87 5.63 -1.64
N TYR A 76 2.27 6.69 -2.11
CA TYR A 76 2.14 7.95 -1.40
C TYR A 76 0.69 8.40 -1.40
N SER A 77 0.19 8.75 -0.22
CA SER A 77 -1.16 9.25 -0.02
C SER A 77 -1.10 10.64 0.61
N PRO A 78 -1.30 11.70 -0.18
CA PRO A 78 -1.51 13.03 0.37
C PRO A 78 -2.86 13.05 1.10
N ASN A 79 -2.96 13.89 2.12
CA ASN A 79 -4.17 14.04 2.93
C ASN A 79 -4.67 12.71 3.56
N PHE A 80 -3.72 11.89 4.03
CA PHE A 80 -4.03 10.61 4.65
C PHE A 80 -4.81 10.82 5.95
N ILE A 81 -6.08 10.41 5.97
CA ILE A 81 -7.04 10.58 7.07
C ILE A 81 -7.41 12.06 7.36
N SER A 82 -6.47 12.99 7.25
CA SER A 82 -6.65 14.43 7.49
C SER A 82 -5.93 15.24 6.39
N SER A 83 -6.39 16.46 6.13
CA SER A 83 -5.80 17.37 5.13
C SER A 83 -4.33 17.72 5.38
N ASP A 84 -3.88 17.60 6.64
CA ASP A 84 -2.54 18.02 7.06
C ASP A 84 -1.56 16.84 7.20
N ASN A 85 -2.04 15.63 6.92
CA ASN A 85 -1.26 14.42 7.03
C ASN A 85 -0.93 13.82 5.65
N SER A 86 0.21 13.18 5.54
CA SER A 86 0.58 12.38 4.38
C SER A 86 1.13 11.02 4.83
N ALA A 87 1.01 10.01 3.98
CA ALA A 87 1.54 8.70 4.27
C ALA A 87 2.37 8.16 3.12
N ILE A 88 3.49 7.51 3.47
CA ILE A 88 4.28 6.68 2.57
C ILE A 88 4.00 5.23 2.96
N ILE A 89 3.62 4.43 1.99
CA ILE A 89 3.24 3.03 2.16
C ILE A 89 4.27 2.17 1.45
N TYR A 90 4.80 1.17 2.14
CA TYR A 90 5.59 0.10 1.53
C TYR A 90 4.96 -1.25 1.85
N ASN A 91 4.76 -2.08 0.82
CA ASN A 91 4.24 -3.44 0.99
C ASN A 91 5.12 -4.44 0.24
N SER A 92 5.27 -5.62 0.84
CA SER A 92 5.87 -6.80 0.23
C SER A 92 4.85 -7.94 0.33
N ASN A 93 4.42 -8.43 -0.83
CA ASN A 93 3.30 -9.37 -0.97
C ASN A 93 3.74 -10.65 -1.69
N LEU A 94 3.13 -11.74 -1.31
CA LEU A 94 3.01 -12.92 -2.16
C LEU A 94 1.90 -12.66 -3.18
N MET A 95 2.08 -13.12 -4.40
CA MET A 95 1.14 -12.97 -5.50
C MET A 95 0.82 -14.34 -6.10
N LEU A 96 -0.45 -14.58 -6.33
CA LEU A 96 -0.97 -15.70 -7.14
C LEU A 96 -1.66 -15.12 -8.36
N GLN A 97 -1.22 -15.48 -9.56
CA GLN A 97 -1.72 -14.95 -10.82
C GLN A 97 -2.12 -16.08 -11.76
N ALA A 98 -3.23 -15.92 -12.46
CA ALA A 98 -3.66 -16.84 -13.52
C ALA A 98 -3.38 -16.21 -14.92
N PRO A 99 -2.42 -16.74 -15.70
CA PRO A 99 -2.09 -16.20 -17.01
C PRO A 99 -3.09 -16.70 -18.08
N LEU A 100 -4.21 -16.01 -18.23
CA LEU A 100 -5.27 -16.33 -19.21
C LEU A 100 -5.12 -15.51 -20.49
N GLY A 101 -3.96 -15.62 -21.15
CA GLY A 101 -3.66 -14.84 -22.34
C GLY A 101 -3.48 -13.36 -22.04
N VAL A 102 -4.31 -12.51 -22.63
CA VAL A 102 -4.25 -11.05 -22.46
C VAL A 102 -4.80 -10.56 -21.12
N ILE A 103 -5.55 -11.41 -20.42
CA ILE A 103 -6.14 -11.11 -19.10
C ILE A 103 -5.41 -11.94 -18.05
N ARG A 104 -4.92 -11.28 -17.01
CA ARG A 104 -4.20 -11.91 -15.91
C ARG A 104 -4.82 -11.49 -14.56
N PRO A 105 -5.88 -12.20 -14.10
CA PRO A 105 -6.40 -11.99 -12.75
C PRO A 105 -5.36 -12.46 -11.73
N TYR A 106 -5.30 -11.76 -10.59
CA TYR A 106 -4.36 -12.07 -9.53
C TYR A 106 -4.95 -11.76 -8.15
N ALA A 107 -4.40 -12.43 -7.15
CA ALA A 107 -4.62 -12.15 -5.74
C ALA A 107 -3.28 -11.91 -5.05
N THR A 108 -3.25 -11.02 -4.07
CA THR A 108 -2.06 -10.73 -3.27
C THR A 108 -2.39 -10.70 -1.79
N ALA A 109 -1.41 -11.10 -0.97
CA ALA A 109 -1.46 -10.90 0.46
C ALA A 109 -0.04 -10.70 0.99
N GLY A 110 0.12 -9.84 1.97
CA GLY A 110 1.45 -9.54 2.50
C GLY A 110 1.47 -8.57 3.66
N LEU A 111 2.67 -8.12 3.93
CA LEU A 111 3.00 -7.26 5.06
C LEU A 111 3.61 -5.97 4.54
N GLY A 112 3.41 -4.92 5.30
CA GLY A 112 3.95 -3.62 4.94
C GLY A 112 4.14 -2.70 6.12
N THR A 113 4.62 -1.53 5.80
CA THR A 113 4.78 -0.42 6.75
C THR A 113 4.17 0.83 6.15
N VAL A 114 3.54 1.61 7.00
CA VAL A 114 2.98 2.93 6.66
C VAL A 114 3.68 3.95 7.53
N TYR A 115 4.37 4.90 6.91
CA TYR A 115 4.96 6.04 7.60
C TYR A 115 4.05 7.25 7.43
N ILE A 116 3.42 7.67 8.53
CA ILE A 116 2.48 8.77 8.56
C ILE A 116 3.19 10.02 9.09
N ARG A 117 3.15 11.07 8.31
CA ARG A 117 3.72 12.38 8.63
C ARG A 117 2.62 13.42 8.65
N GLY A 118 2.59 14.26 9.70
CA GLY A 118 1.61 15.33 9.83
C GLY A 118 1.88 16.17 11.05
N GLU A 119 1.14 17.26 11.22
CA GLU A 119 1.18 18.08 12.41
C GLU A 119 0.47 17.40 13.57
N THR A 120 1.07 17.51 14.75
CA THR A 120 0.61 16.85 15.97
C THR A 120 -0.52 17.66 16.60
N ILE A 121 -1.76 17.35 16.24
CA ILE A 121 -2.90 17.71 17.09
C ILE A 121 -3.06 16.55 18.07
N SER A 122 -3.21 16.85 19.36
CA SER A 122 -3.12 15.90 20.48
C SER A 122 -3.93 14.58 20.35
N ALA A 123 -4.98 14.57 19.53
CA ALA A 123 -5.76 13.36 19.21
C ALA A 123 -5.15 12.52 18.06
N LEU A 124 -4.29 13.10 17.21
CA LEU A 124 -3.67 12.46 16.05
C LEU A 124 -2.23 11.99 16.33
N GLU A 125 -1.65 12.32 17.47
CA GLU A 125 -0.30 11.88 17.87
C GLU A 125 -0.17 10.36 17.90
N ALA A 126 -1.25 9.66 18.26
CA ALA A 126 -1.31 8.20 18.24
C ALA A 126 -1.24 7.59 16.83
N ILE A 127 -1.50 8.38 15.78
CA ILE A 127 -1.54 7.91 14.39
C ILE A 127 -0.23 8.18 13.66
N THR A 128 0.55 9.20 14.06
CA THR A 128 1.82 9.55 13.40
C THR A 128 2.91 8.49 13.61
N GLY A 129 3.91 8.49 12.72
CA GLY A 129 5.06 7.60 12.78
C GLY A 129 4.91 6.34 11.93
N VAL A 130 5.71 5.32 12.23
CA VAL A 130 5.72 4.05 11.50
C VAL A 130 4.68 3.11 12.08
N LYS A 131 3.78 2.63 11.24
CA LYS A 131 2.77 1.62 11.56
C LYS A 131 3.01 0.37 10.74
N PHE A 132 2.77 -0.78 11.35
CA PHE A 132 2.78 -2.06 10.65
C PHE A 132 1.42 -2.30 9.98
N ALA A 133 1.44 -2.81 8.75
CA ALA A 133 0.25 -3.08 7.97
C ALA A 133 0.24 -4.52 7.46
N VAL A 134 -0.91 -5.17 7.57
CA VAL A 134 -1.24 -6.38 6.82
C VAL A 134 -2.11 -5.95 5.65
N ASN A 135 -1.82 -6.44 4.46
CA ASN A 135 -2.63 -6.14 3.29
C ASN A 135 -3.00 -7.40 2.53
N TYR A 136 -4.14 -7.36 1.88
CA TYR A 136 -4.64 -8.40 0.99
C TYR A 136 -5.52 -7.77 -0.08
N GLY A 137 -5.58 -8.39 -1.23
CA GLY A 137 -6.38 -7.87 -2.33
C GLY A 137 -6.16 -8.63 -3.59
N GLY A 138 -6.52 -8.01 -4.70
CA GLY A 138 -6.32 -8.57 -6.01
C GLY A 138 -6.85 -7.65 -7.09
N GLY A 139 -6.69 -8.12 -8.30
CA GLY A 139 -7.07 -7.33 -9.46
C GLY A 139 -6.95 -8.09 -10.76
N ILE A 140 -6.99 -7.32 -11.83
CA ILE A 140 -6.87 -7.83 -13.18
C ILE A 140 -5.87 -6.97 -13.93
N LYS A 141 -4.87 -7.60 -14.57
CA LYS A 141 -3.98 -6.98 -15.54
C LYS A 141 -4.49 -7.32 -16.94
N PHE A 142 -4.63 -6.32 -17.78
CA PHE A 142 -5.04 -6.45 -19.18
C PHE A 142 -3.89 -5.97 -20.07
N THR A 143 -3.25 -6.90 -20.79
CA THR A 143 -2.09 -6.65 -21.66
C THR A 143 -2.40 -7.17 -23.05
N PRO A 144 -3.13 -6.41 -23.88
CA PRO A 144 -3.66 -6.91 -25.18
C PRO A 144 -2.58 -7.13 -26.22
N ALA A 145 -1.54 -6.31 -26.22
CA ALA A 145 -0.44 -6.44 -27.18
C ALA A 145 0.84 -5.79 -26.63
N GLY A 146 1.94 -6.54 -26.69
CA GLY A 146 3.27 -6.05 -26.31
C GLY A 146 3.43 -5.80 -24.82
N PRO A 147 4.38 -4.93 -24.45
CA PRO A 147 4.76 -4.73 -23.04
C PRO A 147 3.82 -3.80 -22.27
N LEU A 148 2.86 -3.16 -22.92
CA LEU A 148 1.99 -2.15 -22.30
C LEU A 148 0.61 -2.72 -21.97
N GLY A 149 0.11 -2.43 -20.76
CA GLY A 149 -1.21 -2.84 -20.32
C GLY A 149 -1.81 -1.92 -19.27
N VAL A 150 -2.99 -2.31 -18.79
CA VAL A 150 -3.72 -1.62 -17.72
C VAL A 150 -3.98 -2.60 -16.57
N GLN A 151 -3.87 -2.13 -15.36
CA GLN A 151 -4.16 -2.87 -14.13
C GLN A 151 -5.31 -2.21 -13.38
N PHE A 152 -6.28 -3.01 -12.97
CA PHE A 152 -7.32 -2.64 -11.99
C PHE A 152 -7.08 -3.45 -10.72
N ASP A 153 -7.15 -2.79 -9.57
CA ASP A 153 -6.77 -3.39 -8.29
C ASP A 153 -7.67 -2.90 -7.17
N ALA A 154 -8.01 -3.81 -6.23
CA ALA A 154 -8.69 -3.50 -4.99
C ALA A 154 -7.96 -4.17 -3.82
N ARG A 155 -7.66 -3.42 -2.76
CA ARG A 155 -6.88 -3.88 -1.59
C ARG A 155 -7.47 -3.44 -0.28
N GLY A 156 -7.46 -4.33 0.68
CA GLY A 156 -7.69 -4.04 2.09
C GLY A 156 -6.37 -3.92 2.83
N TYR A 157 -6.24 -2.89 3.64
CA TYR A 157 -5.14 -2.72 4.59
C TYR A 157 -5.68 -2.78 6.01
N SER A 158 -4.96 -3.44 6.89
CA SER A 158 -5.21 -3.44 8.33
C SER A 158 -3.96 -2.94 9.03
N LEU A 159 -4.02 -1.72 9.56
CA LEU A 159 -2.93 -1.07 10.28
C LEU A 159 -3.05 -1.34 11.76
N SER A 160 -1.96 -1.79 12.37
CA SER A 160 -1.85 -2.02 13.82
C SER A 160 -1.18 -0.84 14.52
N GLY A 161 -1.46 -0.70 15.81
CA GLY A 161 -0.79 0.30 16.65
C GLY A 161 -1.47 1.67 16.65
N VAL A 162 -2.77 1.70 16.45
CA VAL A 162 -3.61 2.88 16.65
C VAL A 162 -4.47 2.63 17.89
N GLN A 163 -3.99 3.03 19.07
CA GLN A 163 -4.70 2.95 20.37
C GLN A 163 -5.43 1.61 20.64
N ASP A 164 -4.74 0.47 20.47
CA ASP A 164 -5.30 -0.90 20.60
C ASP A 164 -6.40 -1.26 19.59
N GLU A 165 -6.73 -0.38 18.64
CA GLU A 165 -7.66 -0.64 17.55
C GLU A 165 -6.92 -0.87 16.22
N ARG A 166 -7.61 -1.51 15.28
CA ARG A 166 -7.11 -1.73 13.91
C ARG A 166 -7.79 -0.76 12.96
N LEU A 167 -7.00 0.06 12.29
CA LEU A 167 -7.52 0.88 11.21
C LEU A 167 -7.57 0.06 9.92
N SER A 168 -8.77 -0.14 9.40
CA SER A 168 -8.98 -0.77 8.08
C SER A 168 -9.08 0.30 7.01
N VAL A 169 -8.38 0.11 5.89
CA VAL A 169 -8.44 1.01 4.72
C VAL A 169 -8.69 0.17 3.47
N LEU A 170 -9.67 0.54 2.67
CA LEU A 170 -9.93 -0.02 1.35
C LEU A 170 -9.32 0.89 0.29
N GLU A 171 -8.49 0.34 -0.59
CA GLU A 171 -7.92 1.02 -1.75
C GLU A 171 -8.51 0.46 -3.03
N VAL A 172 -8.89 1.33 -3.95
CA VAL A 172 -9.20 0.98 -5.33
C VAL A 172 -8.32 1.81 -6.25
N SER A 173 -7.63 1.16 -7.18
CA SER A 173 -6.65 1.83 -8.03
C SER A 173 -6.65 1.31 -9.46
N VAL A 174 -6.18 2.17 -10.37
CA VAL A 174 -5.89 1.85 -11.76
C VAL A 174 -4.45 2.21 -12.07
N GLY A 175 -3.79 1.41 -12.90
CA GLY A 175 -2.39 1.65 -13.24
C GLY A 175 -2.06 1.26 -14.68
N ILE A 176 -0.95 1.80 -15.16
CA ILE A 176 -0.33 1.43 -16.43
C ILE A 176 0.76 0.40 -16.12
N VAL A 177 0.68 -0.75 -16.77
CA VAL A 177 1.60 -1.88 -16.59
C VAL A 177 2.58 -1.95 -17.73
N PHE A 178 3.84 -2.10 -17.41
CA PHE A 178 4.93 -2.43 -18.32
C PHE A 178 5.40 -3.86 -18.01
N SER A 179 5.23 -4.78 -18.94
CA SER A 179 5.62 -6.21 -18.80
C SER A 179 6.92 -6.49 -19.55
N PHE A 180 7.84 -7.25 -18.92
CA PHE A 180 9.15 -7.59 -19.47
C PHE A 180 9.35 -9.09 -19.59
#